data_6bc627f01df75b6fe8a0341ddf9f6f1b
#
_entry.id   6bc627f01df75b6fe8a0341ddf9f6f1b
#
_cell.length_a   1.000
_cell.length_b   1.000
_cell.length_c   1.000
_cell.angle_alpha   90.00
_cell.angle_beta   90.00
_cell.angle_gamma   90.00
#
_symmetry.space_group_name_H-M   'P 1'
#
loop_
_entity.id
_entity.type
_entity.pdbx_description
1 polymer ?
#
loop_
_entity_poly.entity_id
_entity_poly.type
_entity_poly.pdbx_seq_one_letter_code
_entity_poly.pdbx_strand_id
1 'polypeptide(L)'
;MILPSMTWKEMYEGLAQDAKKVQIRIDKTYPKAVKYFKKSRLFPTWFIDEYKIPSTNNQYILFFYAGNASEIEKPHYSSFSFVFSGNQRFVLRGMQMGYQHTPKCETVMLPQIHAYTSHFFQRYNERFLHKKDLTPNEIAGLFFVRNPFPMPIMLNEDVNRNFKEHGAHNDRGMRVQDGFCFTQTAIEGEESEDGIREHDRVDAMLILYTTFMNESDMSDSQRIAINKEHFETWKRCMEDLQIL
;
A
#
# COMPACT_ATOMS: atom_id res chain seq x y z
N MET A 1 17.32 -12.47 -1.66
CA MET A 1 15.91 -12.57 -2.15
C MET A 1 14.99 -12.55 -0.95
N ILE A 2 13.94 -11.75 -1.01
CA ILE A 2 12.92 -11.71 0.04
C ILE A 2 12.17 -13.05 0.04
N LEU A 3 12.04 -13.64 1.24
CA LEU A 3 11.41 -14.93 1.47
C LEU A 3 10.27 -14.81 2.48
N PRO A 4 9.22 -15.63 2.39
CA PRO A 4 8.11 -15.62 3.36
C PRO A 4 8.51 -15.96 4.80
N SER A 5 9.68 -16.60 4.98
CA SER A 5 10.22 -16.99 6.29
C SER A 5 11.03 -15.88 6.97
N MET A 6 11.26 -14.76 6.29
CA MET A 6 11.94 -13.61 6.87
C MET A 6 11.03 -12.87 7.85
N THR A 7 11.63 -12.23 8.83
CA THR A 7 10.96 -11.24 9.67
C THR A 7 10.54 -10.03 8.84
N TRP A 8 9.59 -9.26 9.30
CA TRP A 8 9.14 -8.07 8.56
C TRP A 8 10.22 -6.99 8.54
N LYS A 9 11.03 -6.91 9.57
CA LYS A 9 12.22 -6.06 9.60
C LYS A 9 13.21 -6.45 8.50
N GLU A 10 13.55 -7.73 8.40
CA GLU A 10 14.45 -8.24 7.34
C GLU A 10 13.87 -8.00 5.93
N MET A 11 12.56 -8.19 5.75
CA MET A 11 11.89 -7.90 4.47
C MET A 11 12.00 -6.42 4.13
N TYR A 12 11.74 -5.53 5.11
CA TYR A 12 11.84 -4.09 4.92
C TYR A 12 13.27 -3.68 4.56
N GLU A 13 14.27 -4.16 5.31
CA GLU A 13 15.68 -3.87 5.03
C GLU A 13 16.09 -4.33 3.64
N GLY A 14 15.62 -5.52 3.21
CA GLY A 14 15.83 -6.01 1.85
C GLY A 14 15.23 -5.10 0.77
N LEU A 15 14.00 -4.59 0.97
CA LEU A 15 13.37 -3.62 0.05
C LEU A 15 14.09 -2.28 0.06
N ALA A 16 14.49 -1.78 1.23
CA ALA A 16 15.21 -0.53 1.39
C ALA A 16 16.60 -0.58 0.72
N GLN A 17 17.32 -1.70 0.87
CA GLN A 17 18.61 -1.92 0.20
C GLN A 17 18.49 -1.88 -1.33
N ASP A 18 17.39 -2.37 -1.86
CA ASP A 18 17.13 -2.41 -3.30
C ASP A 18 16.64 -1.06 -3.86
N ALA A 19 16.10 -0.18 -3.03
CA ALA A 19 15.41 1.05 -3.47
C ALA A 19 16.22 1.91 -4.44
N LYS A 20 17.53 2.11 -4.16
CA LYS A 20 18.41 2.88 -5.06
C LYS A 20 18.56 2.24 -6.44
N LYS A 21 18.65 0.89 -6.50
CA LYS A 21 18.79 0.16 -7.78
C LYS A 21 17.48 0.20 -8.56
N VAL A 22 16.36 0.08 -7.86
CA VAL A 22 15.02 0.23 -8.44
C VAL A 22 14.85 1.62 -9.02
N GLN A 23 15.22 2.70 -8.28
CA GLN A 23 15.15 4.06 -8.78
C GLN A 23 16.00 4.27 -10.04
N ILE A 24 17.25 3.79 -10.06
CA ILE A 24 18.10 3.85 -11.25
C ILE A 24 17.45 3.12 -12.45
N ARG A 25 16.77 2.02 -12.20
CA ARG A 25 16.05 1.30 -13.28
C ARG A 25 14.85 2.08 -13.76
N ILE A 26 14.09 2.71 -12.86
CA ILE A 26 12.98 3.61 -13.20
C ILE A 26 13.48 4.73 -14.11
N ASP A 27 14.56 5.44 -13.72
CA ASP A 27 15.11 6.56 -14.49
C ASP A 27 15.55 6.14 -15.91
N LYS A 28 16.11 4.93 -16.04
CA LYS A 28 16.50 4.36 -17.35
C LYS A 28 15.30 3.92 -18.20
N THR A 29 14.20 3.53 -17.56
CA THR A 29 12.99 3.04 -18.22
C THR A 29 12.03 4.18 -18.57
N TYR A 30 12.05 5.25 -17.81
CA TYR A 30 11.15 6.41 -17.97
C TYR A 30 11.12 6.96 -19.41
N PRO A 31 12.24 7.21 -20.11
CA PRO A 31 12.21 7.68 -21.51
C PRO A 31 11.57 6.67 -22.47
N LYS A 32 11.66 5.37 -22.17
CA LYS A 32 11.02 4.32 -22.98
C LYS A 32 9.51 4.35 -22.81
N ALA A 33 9.02 4.54 -21.58
CA ALA A 33 7.60 4.70 -21.29
C ALA A 33 7.02 5.95 -22.00
N VAL A 34 7.70 7.10 -21.90
CA VAL A 34 7.31 8.33 -22.63
C VAL A 34 7.26 8.08 -24.15
N LYS A 35 8.28 7.43 -24.72
CA LYS A 35 8.29 7.08 -26.17
C LYS A 35 7.12 6.15 -26.55
N TYR A 36 6.76 5.23 -25.66
CA TYR A 36 5.61 4.35 -25.86
C TYR A 36 4.30 5.15 -25.83
N PHE A 37 4.11 6.02 -24.84
CA PHE A 37 2.90 6.83 -24.69
C PHE A 37 2.69 7.82 -25.84
N LYS A 38 3.75 8.40 -26.42
CA LYS A 38 3.69 9.25 -27.61
C LYS A 38 3.06 8.56 -28.83
N LYS A 39 3.06 7.22 -28.85
CA LYS A 39 2.44 6.44 -29.93
C LYS A 39 1.01 6.01 -29.61
N SER A 40 0.60 6.15 -28.34
CA SER A 40 -0.73 5.75 -27.90
C SER A 40 -1.78 6.76 -28.35
N ARG A 41 -2.91 6.23 -28.83
CA ARG A 41 -4.09 7.04 -29.21
C ARG A 41 -5.25 6.91 -28.22
N LEU A 42 -5.16 5.92 -27.34
CA LEU A 42 -6.17 5.62 -26.33
C LEU A 42 -5.60 5.84 -24.93
N PHE A 43 -6.40 6.41 -24.06
CA PHE A 43 -6.08 6.66 -22.66
C PHE A 43 -7.21 6.12 -21.77
N PRO A 44 -6.92 5.69 -20.52
CA PRO A 44 -5.58 5.63 -19.94
C PRO A 44 -4.71 4.57 -20.62
N THR A 45 -3.40 4.78 -20.59
CA THR A 45 -2.39 3.86 -21.12
C THR A 45 -1.29 3.64 -20.08
N TRP A 46 -0.64 2.47 -20.11
CA TRP A 46 0.45 2.12 -19.19
C TRP A 46 1.54 1.34 -19.88
N PHE A 47 2.71 1.34 -19.25
CA PHE A 47 3.89 0.61 -19.66
C PHE A 47 4.48 -0.10 -18.46
N ILE A 48 4.82 -1.40 -18.61
CA ILE A 48 5.37 -2.24 -17.55
C ILE A 48 6.78 -2.66 -17.93
N ASP A 49 7.71 -2.58 -16.97
CA ASP A 49 9.04 -3.15 -17.05
C ASP A 49 9.24 -4.08 -15.85
N GLU A 50 9.63 -5.31 -16.12
CA GLU A 50 9.97 -6.29 -15.09
C GLU A 50 11.47 -6.25 -14.83
N TYR A 51 11.84 -6.06 -13.58
CA TYR A 51 13.24 -5.91 -13.20
C TYR A 51 13.61 -6.88 -12.09
N LYS A 52 14.55 -7.79 -12.39
CA LYS A 52 15.19 -8.65 -11.41
C LYS A 52 16.55 -8.06 -11.03
N ILE A 53 16.77 -7.83 -9.74
CA ILE A 53 18.03 -7.31 -9.23
C ILE A 53 19.05 -8.45 -9.12
N PRO A 54 20.20 -8.39 -9.84
CA PRO A 54 21.16 -9.51 -9.88
C PRO A 54 21.74 -9.87 -8.51
N SER A 55 21.94 -8.87 -7.63
CA SER A 55 22.60 -9.08 -6.32
C SER A 55 21.69 -9.68 -5.26
N THR A 56 20.39 -9.42 -5.29
CA THR A 56 19.42 -9.88 -4.29
C THR A 56 18.44 -10.90 -4.84
N ASN A 57 18.36 -11.06 -6.17
CA ASN A 57 17.36 -11.85 -6.88
C ASN A 57 15.91 -11.39 -6.61
N ASN A 58 15.70 -10.25 -5.99
CA ASN A 58 14.37 -9.67 -5.82
C ASN A 58 13.82 -9.23 -7.18
N GLN A 59 12.52 -9.45 -7.37
CA GLN A 59 11.81 -9.06 -8.58
C GLN A 59 10.93 -7.86 -8.30
N TYR A 60 10.97 -6.89 -9.21
CA TYR A 60 10.20 -5.66 -9.15
C TYR A 60 9.40 -5.47 -10.43
N ILE A 61 8.20 -5.00 -10.28
CA ILE A 61 7.37 -4.47 -11.36
C ILE A 61 7.48 -2.94 -11.32
N LEU A 62 7.90 -2.36 -12.43
CA LEU A 62 7.92 -0.92 -12.63
C LEU A 62 6.73 -0.56 -13.53
N PHE A 63 5.79 0.17 -13.00
CA PHE A 63 4.55 0.51 -13.66
C PHE A 63 4.51 2.01 -13.96
N PHE A 64 4.37 2.37 -15.22
CA PHE A 64 4.25 3.75 -15.69
C PHE A 64 2.85 3.96 -16.25
N TYR A 65 2.25 5.12 -16.01
CA TYR A 65 0.86 5.40 -16.32
C TYR A 65 0.65 6.81 -16.82
N ALA A 66 -0.12 6.95 -17.88
CA ALA A 66 -0.66 8.22 -18.36
C ALA A 66 -2.19 8.10 -18.46
N GLY A 67 -2.91 8.88 -17.67
CA GLY A 67 -4.37 8.90 -17.63
C GLY A 67 -4.97 9.65 -18.82
N ASN A 68 -4.20 10.56 -19.40
CA ASN A 68 -4.59 11.38 -20.55
C ASN A 68 -3.35 11.88 -21.32
N ALA A 69 -3.58 12.58 -22.44
CA ALA A 69 -2.51 13.05 -23.32
C ALA A 69 -1.59 14.10 -22.68
N SER A 70 -2.05 14.87 -21.71
CA SER A 70 -1.21 15.89 -21.03
C SER A 70 -0.18 15.27 -20.10
N GLU A 71 -0.36 14.02 -19.69
CA GLU A 71 0.54 13.31 -18.79
C GLU A 71 1.65 12.52 -19.50
N ILE A 72 1.68 12.52 -20.84
CA ILE A 72 2.66 11.76 -21.64
C ILE A 72 4.10 12.11 -21.27
N GLU A 73 4.43 13.40 -21.13
CA GLU A 73 5.79 13.86 -20.86
C GLU A 73 6.16 13.68 -19.37
N LYS A 74 5.19 13.58 -18.49
CA LYS A 74 5.34 13.39 -17.05
C LYS A 74 4.41 12.29 -16.53
N PRO A 75 4.57 11.05 -16.99
CA PRO A 75 3.74 9.95 -16.53
C PRO A 75 3.94 9.67 -15.05
N HIS A 76 2.87 9.25 -14.41
CA HIS A 76 2.92 8.70 -13.07
C HIS A 76 3.64 7.35 -13.10
N TYR A 77 4.31 6.99 -12.02
CA TYR A 77 4.90 5.67 -11.90
C TYR A 77 4.80 5.13 -10.48
N SER A 78 4.88 3.82 -10.38
CA SER A 78 4.98 3.09 -9.14
C SER A 78 5.87 1.87 -9.30
N SER A 79 6.43 1.39 -8.21
CA SER A 79 7.15 0.12 -8.18
C SER A 79 6.71 -0.72 -7.00
N PHE A 80 6.72 -2.03 -7.18
CA PHE A 80 6.41 -2.99 -6.13
C PHE A 80 7.13 -4.31 -6.36
N SER A 81 7.41 -5.01 -5.27
CA SER A 81 7.95 -6.36 -5.29
C SER A 81 6.83 -7.38 -5.02
N PHE A 82 7.16 -8.65 -5.09
CA PHE A 82 6.23 -9.71 -4.71
C PHE A 82 6.97 -10.94 -4.19
N VAL A 83 6.26 -11.70 -3.38
CA VAL A 83 6.73 -12.96 -2.81
C VAL A 83 5.63 -14.01 -2.92
N PHE A 84 6.02 -15.27 -3.01
CA PHE A 84 5.10 -16.40 -2.97
C PHE A 84 5.22 -17.12 -1.63
N SER A 85 4.08 -17.36 -0.96
CA SER A 85 3.97 -18.23 0.20
C SER A 85 3.02 -19.37 -0.16
N GLY A 86 3.58 -20.56 -0.39
CA GLY A 86 2.85 -21.64 -1.04
C GLY A 86 2.35 -21.22 -2.43
N ASN A 87 1.06 -21.35 -2.67
CA ASN A 87 0.41 -20.94 -3.93
C ASN A 87 -0.12 -19.50 -3.90
N GLN A 88 0.08 -18.77 -2.81
CA GLN A 88 -0.41 -17.41 -2.68
C GLN A 88 0.69 -16.41 -3.04
N ARG A 89 0.34 -15.44 -3.90
CA ARG A 89 1.19 -14.30 -4.23
C ARG A 89 0.82 -13.12 -3.37
N PHE A 90 1.81 -12.53 -2.72
CA PHE A 90 1.71 -11.27 -1.99
C PHE A 90 2.52 -10.21 -2.70
N VAL A 91 1.89 -9.08 -3.01
CA VAL A 91 2.60 -7.89 -3.48
C VAL A 91 3.09 -7.11 -2.27
N LEU A 92 4.34 -6.67 -2.30
CA LEU A 92 5.00 -6.03 -1.16
C LEU A 92 5.44 -4.60 -1.49
N ARG A 93 5.26 -3.71 -0.52
CA ARG A 93 5.88 -2.38 -0.48
C ARG A 93 6.45 -2.12 0.90
N GLY A 94 7.70 -1.63 0.94
CA GLY A 94 8.28 -1.11 2.17
C GLY A 94 7.90 0.36 2.36
N MET A 95 7.47 0.72 3.55
CA MET A 95 7.17 2.09 3.96
C MET A 95 7.79 2.38 5.33
N GLN A 96 7.89 3.64 5.69
CA GLN A 96 8.24 4.06 7.05
C GLN A 96 7.14 4.98 7.57
N MET A 97 6.82 4.81 8.83
CA MET A 97 5.94 5.71 9.54
C MET A 97 6.71 6.38 10.68
N GLY A 98 6.69 7.71 10.73
CA GLY A 98 7.17 8.47 11.88
C GLY A 98 6.22 8.26 13.06
N TYR A 99 6.76 7.88 14.19
CA TYR A 99 6.03 7.69 15.44
C TYR A 99 6.67 8.51 16.57
N GLN A 100 5.86 9.24 17.31
CA GLN A 100 6.26 9.94 18.53
C GLN A 100 5.44 9.41 19.69
N HIS A 101 6.11 8.95 20.74
CA HIS A 101 5.44 8.48 21.95
C HIS A 101 4.76 9.63 22.72
N THR A 102 5.42 10.79 22.76
CA THR A 102 4.87 12.05 23.24
C THR A 102 5.39 13.19 22.35
N PRO A 103 4.72 14.37 22.33
CA PRO A 103 5.18 15.52 21.53
C PRO A 103 6.60 16.02 21.86
N LYS A 104 7.18 15.57 22.99
CA LYS A 104 8.53 15.95 23.44
C LYS A 104 9.59 14.89 23.12
N CYS A 105 9.20 13.72 22.62
CA CYS A 105 10.12 12.66 22.25
C CYS A 105 10.60 12.82 20.81
N GLU A 106 11.77 12.28 20.51
CA GLU A 106 12.24 12.17 19.13
C GLU A 106 11.30 11.28 18.30
N THR A 107 11.13 11.62 17.04
CA THR A 107 10.37 10.78 16.09
C THR A 107 11.16 9.52 15.78
N VAL A 108 10.60 8.37 16.10
CA VAL A 108 11.13 7.07 15.71
C VAL A 108 10.53 6.66 14.38
N MET A 109 11.37 6.25 13.42
CA MET A 109 10.93 5.76 12.12
C MET A 109 10.68 4.26 12.21
N LEU A 110 9.40 3.88 12.21
CA LEU A 110 8.98 2.48 12.28
C LEU A 110 8.92 1.87 10.87
N PRO A 111 9.74 0.82 10.60
CA PRO A 111 9.65 0.05 9.37
C PRO A 111 8.29 -0.62 9.22
N GLN A 112 7.72 -0.54 8.02
CA GLN A 112 6.44 -1.18 7.70
C GLN A 112 6.53 -1.98 6.40
N ILE A 113 5.95 -3.17 6.42
CA ILE A 113 5.67 -3.96 5.23
C ILE A 113 4.18 -3.87 4.93
N HIS A 114 3.84 -3.30 3.80
CA HIS A 114 2.51 -3.32 3.23
C HIS A 114 2.41 -4.52 2.29
N ALA A 115 1.64 -5.53 2.68
CA ALA A 115 1.42 -6.75 1.91
C ALA A 115 -0.01 -6.79 1.38
N TYR A 116 -0.15 -7.06 0.09
CA TYR A 116 -1.44 -7.08 -0.59
C TYR A 116 -1.69 -8.49 -1.13
N THR A 117 -2.84 -9.08 -0.78
CA THR A 117 -3.23 -10.40 -1.28
C THR A 117 -3.71 -10.34 -2.74
N SER A 118 -3.65 -11.47 -3.44
CA SER A 118 -4.26 -11.57 -4.78
C SER A 118 -5.77 -11.30 -4.74
N HIS A 119 -6.44 -11.73 -3.65
CA HIS A 119 -7.86 -11.47 -3.43
C HIS A 119 -8.17 -9.97 -3.31
N PHE A 120 -7.31 -9.20 -2.63
CA PHE A 120 -7.44 -7.75 -2.54
C PHE A 120 -7.52 -7.11 -3.93
N PHE A 121 -6.58 -7.43 -4.83
CA PHE A 121 -6.55 -6.88 -6.19
C PHE A 121 -7.71 -7.38 -7.04
N GLN A 122 -8.14 -8.62 -6.85
CA GLN A 122 -9.35 -9.13 -7.50
C GLN A 122 -10.57 -8.29 -7.11
N ARG A 123 -10.76 -8.01 -5.80
CA ARG A 123 -11.86 -7.17 -5.31
C ARG A 123 -11.76 -5.72 -5.80
N TYR A 124 -10.54 -5.16 -5.88
CA TYR A 124 -10.34 -3.84 -6.46
C TYR A 124 -10.76 -3.79 -7.93
N ASN A 125 -10.39 -4.79 -8.72
CA ASN A 125 -10.83 -4.86 -10.10
C ASN A 125 -12.34 -5.06 -10.25
N GLU A 126 -12.93 -5.97 -9.48
CA GLU A 126 -14.36 -6.27 -9.52
C GLU A 126 -15.23 -5.06 -9.13
N ARG A 127 -14.79 -4.30 -8.11
CA ARG A 127 -15.60 -3.22 -7.50
C ARG A 127 -15.31 -1.83 -8.06
N PHE A 128 -14.15 -1.64 -8.66
CA PHE A 128 -13.73 -0.32 -9.11
C PHE A 128 -13.29 -0.25 -10.58
N LEU A 129 -12.31 -1.06 -11.01
CA LEU A 129 -11.80 -0.96 -12.39
C LEU A 129 -12.77 -1.54 -13.43
N HIS A 130 -13.50 -2.59 -13.09
CA HIS A 130 -14.46 -3.32 -13.96
C HIS A 130 -13.84 -3.76 -15.31
N LYS A 131 -12.55 -4.16 -15.30
CA LYS A 131 -11.83 -4.57 -16.51
C LYS A 131 -11.66 -6.08 -16.56
N LYS A 132 -11.97 -6.71 -17.71
CA LYS A 132 -11.93 -8.18 -17.85
C LYS A 132 -10.54 -8.73 -18.19
N ASP A 133 -9.73 -7.95 -18.92
CA ASP A 133 -8.51 -8.45 -19.56
C ASP A 133 -7.21 -7.93 -18.90
N LEU A 134 -7.27 -7.50 -17.64
CA LEU A 134 -6.10 -7.04 -16.92
C LEU A 134 -5.34 -8.19 -16.26
N THR A 135 -4.03 -8.18 -16.43
CA THR A 135 -3.14 -9.06 -15.67
C THR A 135 -3.06 -8.62 -14.19
N PRO A 136 -2.67 -9.51 -13.26
CA PRO A 136 -2.48 -9.16 -11.86
C PRO A 136 -1.48 -8.00 -11.65
N ASN A 137 -0.44 -7.88 -12.49
CA ASN A 137 0.53 -6.79 -12.43
C ASN A 137 -0.08 -5.46 -12.86
N GLU A 138 -0.95 -5.47 -13.87
CA GLU A 138 -1.66 -4.26 -14.31
C GLU A 138 -2.64 -3.77 -13.25
N ILE A 139 -3.40 -4.66 -12.63
CA ILE A 139 -4.34 -4.30 -11.56
C ILE A 139 -3.57 -3.68 -10.37
N ALA A 140 -2.48 -4.32 -9.94
CA ALA A 140 -1.65 -3.80 -8.85
C ALA A 140 -1.02 -2.44 -9.21
N GLY A 141 -0.48 -2.31 -10.42
CA GLY A 141 0.10 -1.06 -10.91
C GLY A 141 -0.92 0.08 -10.96
N LEU A 142 -2.12 -0.18 -11.47
CA LEU A 142 -3.23 0.79 -11.49
C LEU A 142 -3.64 1.19 -10.09
N PHE A 143 -3.74 0.24 -9.16
CA PHE A 143 -4.03 0.55 -7.76
C PHE A 143 -3.00 1.52 -7.17
N PHE A 144 -1.70 1.25 -7.32
CA PHE A 144 -0.66 2.05 -6.69
C PHE A 144 -0.47 3.44 -7.29
N VAL A 145 -0.65 3.61 -8.60
CA VAL A 145 -0.55 4.95 -9.21
C VAL A 145 -1.75 5.82 -8.91
N ARG A 146 -2.91 5.22 -8.69
CA ARG A 146 -4.15 5.92 -8.34
C ARG A 146 -4.26 6.22 -6.86
N ASN A 147 -3.65 5.38 -6.02
CA ASN A 147 -3.75 5.45 -4.56
C ASN A 147 -2.35 5.58 -3.90
N PRO A 148 -1.60 6.65 -4.20
CA PRO A 148 -0.20 6.79 -3.75
C PRO A 148 -0.07 6.98 -2.24
N PHE A 149 -1.10 7.53 -1.57
CA PHE A 149 -1.06 7.90 -0.15
C PHE A 149 -2.24 7.28 0.61
N PRO A 150 -2.12 6.01 1.03
CA PRO A 150 -3.13 5.42 1.91
C PRO A 150 -3.07 6.07 3.30
N MET A 151 -4.22 6.50 3.81
CA MET A 151 -4.34 7.11 5.13
C MET A 151 -4.96 6.12 6.11
N PRO A 152 -4.28 5.80 7.24
CA PRO A 152 -4.80 4.89 8.23
C PRO A 152 -6.04 5.48 8.92
N ILE A 153 -7.03 4.62 9.14
CA ILE A 153 -8.27 4.95 9.87
C ILE A 153 -8.55 3.83 10.86
N MET A 154 -8.89 4.20 12.09
CA MET A 154 -9.37 3.25 13.08
C MET A 154 -10.77 2.76 12.68
N LEU A 155 -11.00 1.47 12.76
CA LEU A 155 -12.31 0.89 12.51
C LEU A 155 -13.17 1.01 13.76
N ASN A 156 -14.24 1.78 13.67
CA ASN A 156 -15.27 1.83 14.71
C ASN A 156 -16.30 0.69 14.53
N GLU A 157 -17.20 0.54 15.51
CA GLU A 157 -18.21 -0.54 15.49
C GLU A 157 -19.15 -0.46 14.29
N ASP A 158 -19.48 0.74 13.80
CA ASP A 158 -20.36 0.92 12.65
C ASP A 158 -19.72 0.47 11.34
N VAL A 159 -18.41 0.70 11.18
CA VAL A 159 -17.65 0.21 10.02
C VAL A 159 -17.44 -1.30 10.12
N ASN A 160 -17.18 -1.82 11.33
CA ASN A 160 -16.90 -3.24 11.56
C ASN A 160 -18.14 -4.14 11.60
N ARG A 161 -19.34 -3.60 11.79
CA ARG A 161 -20.55 -4.39 11.99
C ARG A 161 -20.76 -5.43 10.89
N ASN A 162 -20.65 -5.02 9.64
CA ASN A 162 -20.82 -5.91 8.47
C ASN A 162 -19.65 -6.89 8.30
N PHE A 163 -18.49 -6.61 8.88
CA PHE A 163 -17.32 -7.49 8.81
C PHE A 163 -17.34 -8.60 9.84
N LYS A 164 -17.85 -8.36 11.03
CA LYS A 164 -18.05 -9.40 12.05
C LYS A 164 -18.99 -10.51 11.55
N GLU A 165 -19.98 -10.17 10.73
CA GLU A 165 -20.91 -11.13 10.13
C GLU A 165 -20.22 -12.06 9.09
N HIS A 166 -19.10 -11.66 8.52
CA HIS A 166 -18.34 -12.43 7.52
C HIS A 166 -17.04 -13.03 8.04
N GLY A 167 -16.81 -13.02 9.36
CA GLY A 167 -15.70 -13.72 10.02
C GLY A 167 -14.32 -13.08 9.82
N ALA A 168 -14.22 -11.90 9.21
CA ALA A 168 -12.96 -11.22 9.04
C ALA A 168 -12.68 -10.27 10.23
N HIS A 169 -11.62 -10.54 10.98
CA HIS A 169 -11.13 -9.65 12.02
C HIS A 169 -10.14 -8.65 11.40
N ASN A 170 -10.67 -7.55 10.86
CA ASN A 170 -9.84 -6.41 10.48
C ASN A 170 -9.81 -5.43 11.66
N ASP A 171 -8.62 -5.01 12.05
CA ASP A 171 -8.39 -4.11 13.16
C ASP A 171 -8.25 -2.65 12.71
N ARG A 172 -7.84 -2.45 11.46
CA ARG A 172 -7.63 -1.13 10.87
C ARG A 172 -8.13 -1.08 9.43
N GLY A 173 -8.25 0.14 8.92
CA GLY A 173 -8.55 0.41 7.53
C GLY A 173 -7.63 1.47 6.96
N MET A 174 -7.56 1.52 5.64
CA MET A 174 -6.84 2.55 4.90
C MET A 174 -7.79 3.26 3.96
N ARG A 175 -7.99 4.54 4.18
CA ARG A 175 -8.65 5.40 3.20
C ARG A 175 -7.70 5.62 2.03
N VAL A 176 -8.19 5.41 0.83
CA VAL A 176 -7.47 5.64 -0.42
C VAL A 176 -8.34 6.49 -1.35
N GLN A 177 -7.76 7.02 -2.42
CA GLN A 177 -8.50 7.87 -3.36
C GLN A 177 -9.71 7.16 -4.00
N ASP A 178 -9.56 5.88 -4.33
CA ASP A 178 -10.59 5.10 -5.03
C ASP A 178 -11.60 4.43 -4.09
N GLY A 179 -11.41 4.53 -2.75
CA GLY A 179 -12.31 3.90 -1.79
C GLY A 179 -11.65 3.59 -0.45
N PHE A 180 -11.90 2.40 0.05
CA PHE A 180 -11.46 1.97 1.36
C PHE A 180 -10.87 0.54 1.34
N CYS A 181 -9.75 0.37 2.03
CA CYS A 181 -9.08 -0.90 2.16
C CYS A 181 -9.21 -1.41 3.59
N PHE A 182 -9.62 -2.65 3.76
CA PHE A 182 -9.60 -3.33 5.05
C PHE A 182 -8.26 -4.02 5.24
N THR A 183 -7.69 -3.86 6.43
CA THR A 183 -6.36 -4.35 6.75
C THR A 183 -6.34 -5.09 8.07
N GLN A 184 -5.38 -6.01 8.17
CA GLN A 184 -4.95 -6.64 9.41
C GLN A 184 -3.56 -6.14 9.74
N THR A 185 -3.32 -5.83 11.00
CA THR A 185 -2.03 -5.34 11.46
C THR A 185 -1.39 -6.38 12.36
N ALA A 186 -0.10 -6.62 12.16
CA ALA A 186 0.69 -7.42 13.08
C ALA A 186 1.99 -6.67 13.39
N ILE A 187 2.46 -6.80 14.62
CA ILE A 187 3.62 -6.09 15.16
C ILE A 187 4.71 -7.10 15.49
N GLU A 188 5.92 -6.81 15.06
CA GLU A 188 7.13 -7.55 15.42
C GLU A 188 7.92 -6.73 16.44
N GLY A 189 8.40 -7.37 17.50
CA GLY A 189 9.14 -6.75 18.58
C GLY A 189 9.19 -7.64 19.80
N GLU A 190 9.92 -7.22 20.84
CA GLU A 190 9.98 -7.91 22.10
C GLU A 190 8.66 -7.74 22.87
N GLU A 191 8.19 -8.80 23.52
CA GLU A 191 7.09 -8.71 24.49
C GLU A 191 7.65 -8.31 25.85
N SER A 192 6.98 -7.37 26.53
CA SER A 192 7.28 -7.09 27.94
C SER A 192 6.82 -8.25 28.82
N GLU A 193 7.37 -8.37 30.04
CA GLU A 193 6.96 -9.40 31.01
C GLU A 193 5.46 -9.38 31.31
N ASP A 194 4.80 -8.23 31.13
CA ASP A 194 3.36 -8.05 31.31
C ASP A 194 2.51 -8.40 30.07
N GLY A 195 3.14 -8.92 28.99
CA GLY A 195 2.46 -9.25 27.73
C GLY A 195 2.03 -8.02 26.90
N ILE A 196 2.39 -6.81 27.34
CA ILE A 196 2.12 -5.56 26.62
C ILE A 196 3.36 -5.22 25.81
N ARG A 197 3.23 -5.13 24.49
CA ARG A 197 4.30 -4.64 23.62
C ARG A 197 4.44 -3.14 23.79
N GLU A 198 5.48 -2.71 24.45
CA GLU A 198 5.83 -1.30 24.54
C GLU A 198 6.25 -0.81 23.14
N HIS A 199 5.83 0.40 22.76
CA HIS A 199 6.13 0.97 21.45
C HIS A 199 7.63 1.13 21.18
N ASP A 200 8.43 1.26 22.22
CA ASP A 200 9.89 1.40 22.17
C ASP A 200 10.60 0.10 21.74
N ARG A 201 9.86 -1.01 21.71
CA ARG A 201 10.37 -2.35 21.36
C ARG A 201 9.77 -2.90 20.07
N VAL A 202 9.07 -2.07 19.30
CA VAL A 202 8.53 -2.46 18.00
C VAL A 202 9.63 -2.36 16.94
N ASP A 203 10.01 -3.50 16.39
CA ASP A 203 11.03 -3.59 15.34
C ASP A 203 10.47 -3.29 13.95
N ALA A 204 9.29 -3.80 13.67
CA ALA A 204 8.60 -3.62 12.39
C ALA A 204 7.10 -3.89 12.52
N MET A 205 6.34 -3.46 11.52
CA MET A 205 4.91 -3.68 11.42
C MET A 205 4.55 -4.27 10.05
N LEU A 206 3.68 -5.28 10.06
CA LEU A 206 3.00 -5.75 8.85
C LEU A 206 1.62 -5.13 8.76
N ILE A 207 1.27 -4.62 7.60
CA ILE A 207 -0.08 -4.19 7.24
C ILE A 207 -0.54 -5.06 6.06
N LEU A 208 -1.42 -5.99 6.33
CA LEU A 208 -1.95 -6.93 5.34
C LEU A 208 -3.27 -6.40 4.78
N TYR A 209 -3.30 -6.06 3.50
CA TYR A 209 -4.49 -5.62 2.78
C TYR A 209 -5.29 -6.85 2.34
N THR A 210 -6.49 -7.02 2.93
CA THR A 210 -7.32 -8.22 2.75
C THR A 210 -8.40 -8.04 1.71
N THR A 211 -9.08 -6.88 1.70
CA THR A 211 -10.15 -6.59 0.73
C THR A 211 -10.29 -5.10 0.48
N PHE A 212 -10.91 -4.76 -0.65
CA PHE A 212 -11.21 -3.41 -1.08
C PHE A 212 -12.73 -3.19 -1.13
N MET A 213 -13.17 -1.99 -0.76
CA MET A 213 -14.54 -1.53 -0.87
C MET A 213 -14.60 -0.20 -1.62
N ASN A 214 -15.43 -0.11 -2.64
CA ASN A 214 -15.73 1.14 -3.33
C ASN A 214 -16.68 1.98 -2.46
N GLU A 215 -16.61 3.30 -2.56
CA GLU A 215 -17.55 4.19 -1.86
C GLU A 215 -19.02 3.94 -2.24
N SER A 216 -19.30 3.55 -3.49
CA SER A 216 -20.64 3.21 -3.94
C SER A 216 -21.22 1.96 -3.28
N ASP A 217 -20.36 1.08 -2.77
CA ASP A 217 -20.75 -0.19 -2.13
C ASP A 217 -20.94 -0.02 -0.61
N MET A 218 -20.64 1.18 -0.09
CA MET A 218 -20.79 1.48 1.33
C MET A 218 -22.20 1.96 1.65
N SER A 219 -22.73 1.54 2.80
CA SER A 219 -23.92 2.17 3.38
C SER A 219 -23.64 3.63 3.75
N ASP A 220 -24.70 4.44 3.86
CA ASP A 220 -24.56 5.84 4.28
C ASP A 220 -23.92 5.94 5.68
N SER A 221 -24.26 5.05 6.60
CA SER A 221 -23.64 5.01 7.93
C SER A 221 -22.15 4.71 7.87
N GLN A 222 -21.70 3.80 7.01
CA GLN A 222 -20.29 3.49 6.81
C GLN A 222 -19.53 4.68 6.20
N ARG A 223 -20.09 5.34 5.19
CA ARG A 223 -19.48 6.55 4.59
C ARG A 223 -19.34 7.67 5.61
N ILE A 224 -20.37 7.95 6.39
CA ILE A 224 -20.34 8.98 7.44
C ILE A 224 -19.30 8.64 8.49
N ALA A 225 -19.25 7.39 8.96
CA ALA A 225 -18.28 6.94 9.97
C ALA A 225 -16.83 7.06 9.47
N ILE A 226 -16.54 6.60 8.25
CA ILE A 226 -15.21 6.70 7.64
C ILE A 226 -14.80 8.17 7.43
N ASN A 227 -15.69 9.01 6.94
CA ASN A 227 -15.38 10.41 6.70
C ASN A 227 -15.13 11.17 8.01
N LYS A 228 -15.90 10.85 9.07
CA LYS A 228 -15.69 11.42 10.41
C LYS A 228 -14.33 11.03 10.96
N GLU A 229 -13.98 9.74 10.95
CA GLU A 229 -12.67 9.25 11.43
C GLU A 229 -11.51 9.81 10.60
N HIS A 230 -11.69 9.95 9.28
CA HIS A 230 -10.72 10.59 8.41
C HIS A 230 -10.48 12.04 8.81
N PHE A 231 -11.54 12.80 9.05
CA PHE A 231 -11.45 14.20 9.47
C PHE A 231 -10.77 14.33 10.85
N GLU A 232 -11.14 13.50 11.82
CA GLU A 232 -10.55 13.52 13.16
C GLU A 232 -9.05 13.10 13.12
N THR A 233 -8.69 12.15 12.27
CA THR A 233 -7.30 11.76 12.08
C THR A 233 -6.49 12.88 11.43
N TRP A 234 -7.05 13.51 10.38
CA TRP A 234 -6.43 14.66 9.73
C TRP A 234 -6.24 15.82 10.71
N LYS A 235 -7.26 16.15 11.48
CA LYS A 235 -7.21 17.23 12.50
C LYS A 235 -6.11 16.98 13.52
N ARG A 236 -6.01 15.77 14.07
CA ARG A 236 -4.92 15.39 15.00
C ARG A 236 -3.54 15.57 14.34
N CYS A 237 -3.36 15.09 13.13
CA CYS A 237 -2.08 15.28 12.42
C CYS A 237 -1.72 16.76 12.24
N MET A 238 -2.69 17.61 11.96
CA MET A 238 -2.45 19.06 11.77
C MET A 238 -2.17 19.78 13.10
N GLU A 239 -2.82 19.37 14.18
CA GLU A 239 -2.56 19.85 15.55
C GLU A 239 -1.15 19.44 16.00
N ASP A 240 -0.75 18.18 15.77
CA ASP A 240 0.59 17.65 16.10
C ASP A 240 1.70 18.39 15.32
N LEU A 241 1.42 18.80 14.09
CA LEU A 241 2.34 19.59 13.27
C LEU A 241 2.28 21.11 13.58
N GLN A 242 1.48 21.56 14.55
CA GLN A 242 1.28 22.98 14.92
C GLN A 242 0.84 23.85 13.73
N ILE A 243 0.03 23.31 12.81
CA ILE A 243 -0.47 24.02 11.62
C ILE A 243 -1.89 24.58 11.89
N LEU A 244 -2.58 24.09 12.92
CA LEU A 244 -3.89 24.57 13.40
C LEU A 244 -3.78 25.08 14.82
#